data_73fb4c42975dc1c75c6da50995d9e896
#
_entry.id   73fb4c42975dc1c75c6da50995d9e896
#
_cell.length_a   1.000
_cell.length_b   1.000
_cell.length_c   1.000
_cell.angle_alpha   90.00
_cell.angle_beta   90.00
_cell.angle_gamma   90.00
#
_symmetry.space_group_name_H-M   'P 1'
#
loop_
_entity.id
_entity.type
_entity.pdbx_description
1 polymer ?
#
loop_
_entity_poly.entity_id
_entity_poly.type
_entity_poly.pdbx_seq_one_letter_code
_entity_poly.pdbx_strand_id
1 'polypeptide(L)'
;HTIGRRQRQMCIRDRLYSLNDSFRQQIEEYCFQDLEVNMIRFFVYHDLEPENDNDDPYTLDESQLDWTRYDSEPGNWRTRYVGEALQNAFDLSLNGFDHIIGNCNSAPPWLKTNGQHNGGGTLISGGEAEFSEFLTAFINGMQTRYGVNVTAISPTNEPDYEVPYESMNTTPSELSSILTNLDARLSNMGLNEIKIVSPECFRVESQNQNTSATNYINAMFQNEAVENAVDIVGTHTYADPNHNANWSLLKSAANSKPVWVTESASLHSTDQSMTDAANYIKWILRGFNEGGMTAYMMHLFYEQADDDGYSSLVAWTPIGEIILPKRYYTFKHFSNLVKKDYRVIKNNSQALQNNIYVGAFIAPDESKLVLQVFNQGYNTELSIDIPKRATSMTRILTDNGIQNEFSVVEETSLNYYDRYFTAYLPEMSLTSFVFDLDGTLSNDQIEISENYSSLFDLFPNPSDSNTNLKFEKIGDYNIIILDLNGKKAIEINLEQVSEYNLDTSSFKNGVYFVKVSNQNNLVSTKKLIKK
;
A
#
# COMPACT_ATOMS: atom_id res chain seq x y z
N HIS A 1 5.99 0.49 -26.88
CA HIS A 1 6.77 1.20 -25.85
C HIS A 1 6.79 0.47 -24.50
N THR A 2 5.68 -0.17 -24.06
CA THR A 2 5.57 -0.87 -22.77
C THR A 2 6.34 -2.21 -22.73
N ILE A 3 6.45 -2.89 -23.87
CA ILE A 3 7.08 -4.23 -24.00
C ILE A 3 8.59 -4.20 -23.68
N GLY A 4 9.31 -3.17 -24.16
CA GLY A 4 10.73 -3.04 -23.88
C GLY A 4 11.09 -2.67 -22.44
N ARG A 5 10.11 -2.24 -21.65
CA ARG A 5 10.32 -1.70 -20.29
C ARG A 5 10.30 -2.78 -19.21
N ARG A 6 9.36 -3.74 -19.26
CA ARG A 6 9.38 -4.86 -18.31
C ARG A 6 10.52 -5.85 -18.56
N GLN A 7 10.95 -6.03 -19.80
CA GLN A 7 12.22 -6.72 -20.09
C GLN A 7 13.43 -5.94 -19.54
N ARG A 8 13.40 -4.59 -19.53
CA ARG A 8 14.43 -3.77 -18.88
C ARG A 8 14.40 -3.88 -17.35
N GLN A 9 13.23 -4.07 -16.72
CA GLN A 9 13.13 -4.29 -15.27
C GLN A 9 13.85 -5.58 -14.83
N MET A 10 13.81 -6.64 -15.62
CA MET A 10 14.62 -7.85 -15.37
C MET A 10 16.13 -7.56 -15.50
N CYS A 11 16.54 -6.64 -16.39
CA CYS A 11 17.94 -6.23 -16.55
C CYS A 11 18.42 -5.21 -15.51
N ILE A 12 17.53 -4.51 -14.81
CA ILE A 12 17.88 -3.44 -13.87
C ILE A 12 18.35 -4.02 -12.53
N ARG A 13 17.87 -5.18 -12.11
CA ARG A 13 18.37 -5.89 -10.91
C ARG A 13 19.85 -6.23 -11.04
N ASP A 14 20.30 -6.66 -12.21
CA ASP A 14 21.72 -6.92 -12.49
C ASP A 14 22.60 -5.69 -12.32
N ARG A 15 22.05 -4.49 -12.50
CA ARG A 15 22.77 -3.24 -12.37
C ARG A 15 23.09 -2.89 -10.92
N LEU A 16 22.26 -3.24 -9.96
CA LEU A 16 22.57 -3.04 -8.54
C LEU A 16 23.86 -3.79 -8.16
N TYR A 17 23.97 -5.06 -8.56
CA TYR A 17 25.12 -5.91 -8.30
C TYR A 17 26.35 -5.59 -9.17
N SER A 18 26.21 -4.71 -10.16
CA SER A 18 27.34 -4.14 -10.90
C SER A 18 27.87 -2.83 -10.29
N LEU A 19 27.20 -2.28 -9.28
CA LEU A 19 27.64 -1.09 -8.55
C LEU A 19 28.71 -1.45 -7.51
N ASN A 20 29.38 -0.44 -6.96
CA ASN A 20 30.29 -0.67 -5.84
C ASN A 20 29.52 -1.13 -4.60
N ASP A 21 30.15 -1.96 -3.77
CA ASP A 21 29.51 -2.61 -2.62
C ASP A 21 28.91 -1.63 -1.62
N SER A 22 29.58 -0.50 -1.35
CA SER A 22 29.07 0.48 -0.38
C SER A 22 27.79 1.19 -0.83
N PHE A 23 27.67 1.44 -2.13
CA PHE A 23 26.46 2.06 -2.69
C PHE A 23 25.29 1.05 -2.75
N ARG A 24 25.59 -0.21 -3.14
CA ARG A 24 24.63 -1.31 -3.09
C ARG A 24 24.11 -1.50 -1.68
N GLN A 25 25.00 -1.63 -0.71
CA GLN A 25 24.64 -1.80 0.70
C GLN A 25 23.73 -0.68 1.20
N GLN A 26 24.01 0.57 0.84
CA GLN A 26 23.15 1.70 1.23
C GLN A 26 21.72 1.58 0.67
N ILE A 27 21.54 1.10 -0.57
CA ILE A 27 20.22 0.86 -1.15
C ILE A 27 19.52 -0.28 -0.40
N GLU A 28 20.23 -1.39 -0.12
CA GLU A 28 19.69 -2.54 0.60
C GLU A 28 19.32 -2.17 2.06
N GLU A 29 20.10 -1.31 2.73
CA GLU A 29 19.79 -0.77 4.06
C GLU A 29 18.47 0.01 4.06
N TYR A 30 18.24 0.87 3.07
CA TYR A 30 16.94 1.55 2.93
C TYR A 30 15.79 0.56 2.75
N CYS A 31 15.95 -0.48 1.94
CA CYS A 31 14.89 -1.44 1.64
C CYS A 31 14.59 -2.40 2.80
N PHE A 32 15.62 -2.94 3.45
CA PHE A 32 15.46 -4.08 4.35
C PHE A 32 15.62 -3.73 5.82
N GLN A 33 16.39 -2.69 6.15
CA GLN A 33 16.58 -2.23 7.51
C GLN A 33 15.68 -1.05 7.86
N ASP A 34 15.71 0.03 7.06
CA ASP A 34 15.00 1.27 7.39
C ASP A 34 13.48 1.16 7.24
N LEU A 35 13.00 0.40 6.24
CA LEU A 35 11.56 0.14 6.06
C LEU A 35 11.00 -0.93 6.99
N GLU A 36 11.83 -1.68 7.70
CA GLU A 36 11.41 -2.79 8.60
C GLU A 36 10.37 -3.74 7.96
N VAL A 37 10.52 -4.01 6.66
CA VAL A 37 9.61 -4.91 5.95
C VAL A 37 9.75 -6.34 6.48
N ASN A 38 8.64 -7.06 6.53
CA ASN A 38 8.59 -8.43 7.05
C ASN A 38 8.14 -9.47 6.01
N MET A 39 8.05 -9.08 4.74
CA MET A 39 7.65 -9.96 3.63
C MET A 39 8.49 -9.65 2.39
N ILE A 40 8.91 -10.71 1.69
CA ILE A 40 9.62 -10.63 0.41
C ILE A 40 8.92 -11.54 -0.59
N ARG A 41 8.73 -11.05 -1.83
CA ARG A 41 8.24 -11.81 -2.97
C ARG A 41 9.26 -11.75 -4.09
N PHE A 42 9.63 -12.89 -4.67
CA PHE A 42 10.62 -13.01 -5.72
C PHE A 42 10.25 -14.08 -6.74
N PHE A 43 10.96 -14.09 -7.88
CA PHE A 43 10.56 -14.92 -9.01
C PHE A 43 11.01 -16.37 -8.90
N VAL A 44 10.12 -17.28 -9.27
CA VAL A 44 10.43 -18.62 -9.72
C VAL A 44 10.65 -18.53 -11.24
N TYR A 45 11.91 -18.61 -11.67
CA TYR A 45 12.24 -18.44 -13.08
C TYR A 45 11.94 -19.71 -13.87
N HIS A 46 11.29 -19.54 -15.02
CA HIS A 46 10.87 -20.61 -15.95
C HIS A 46 12.05 -21.47 -16.47
N ASP A 47 13.26 -20.94 -16.48
CA ASP A 47 14.48 -21.62 -16.95
C ASP A 47 15.29 -22.28 -15.82
N LEU A 48 14.68 -22.43 -14.63
CA LEU A 48 15.21 -23.31 -13.59
C LEU A 48 15.24 -24.78 -14.05
N GLU A 49 14.24 -25.18 -14.84
CA GLU A 49 14.16 -26.49 -15.49
C GLU A 49 13.99 -26.26 -17.00
N PRO A 50 15.10 -26.13 -17.74
CA PRO A 50 15.06 -25.76 -19.15
C PRO A 50 14.47 -26.82 -20.09
N GLU A 51 14.57 -28.08 -19.71
CA GLU A 51 14.00 -29.26 -20.34
C GLU A 51 13.44 -30.17 -19.26
N ASN A 52 12.44 -31.02 -19.59
CA ASN A 52 11.92 -32.00 -18.63
C ASN A 52 13.06 -32.92 -18.15
N ASP A 53 13.21 -33.06 -16.86
CA ASP A 53 14.28 -33.87 -16.27
C ASP A 53 14.05 -35.38 -16.49
N ASN A 54 12.77 -35.84 -16.50
CA ASN A 54 12.37 -37.21 -16.76
C ASN A 54 10.86 -37.31 -17.03
N ASP A 55 10.31 -38.53 -17.27
CA ASP A 55 8.89 -38.76 -17.55
C ASP A 55 8.04 -39.05 -16.29
N ASP A 56 8.63 -39.05 -15.09
CA ASP A 56 7.93 -39.34 -13.83
C ASP A 56 7.82 -38.10 -12.94
N PRO A 57 6.66 -37.44 -12.88
CA PRO A 57 6.48 -36.18 -12.13
C PRO A 57 6.62 -36.33 -10.61
N TYR A 58 6.96 -37.50 -10.11
CA TYR A 58 7.19 -37.77 -8.69
C TYR A 58 8.67 -38.00 -8.35
N THR A 59 9.56 -38.01 -9.35
CA THR A 59 10.98 -38.32 -9.21
C THR A 59 11.84 -37.23 -9.84
N LEU A 60 12.35 -36.30 -9.02
CA LEU A 60 13.17 -35.19 -9.47
C LEU A 60 14.63 -35.60 -9.73
N ASP A 61 15.19 -35.28 -10.89
CA ASP A 61 16.64 -35.27 -11.16
C ASP A 61 17.23 -33.87 -10.93
N GLU A 62 17.67 -33.57 -9.73
CA GLU A 62 18.22 -32.26 -9.36
C GLU A 62 19.43 -31.83 -10.23
N SER A 63 20.09 -32.76 -10.93
CA SER A 63 21.23 -32.48 -11.78
C SER A 63 20.86 -31.74 -13.08
N GLN A 64 19.57 -31.78 -13.45
CA GLN A 64 19.02 -31.11 -14.63
C GLN A 64 18.58 -29.67 -14.35
N LEU A 65 18.56 -29.23 -13.08
CA LEU A 65 18.13 -27.89 -12.71
C LEU A 65 19.24 -26.83 -12.94
N ASP A 66 18.86 -25.72 -13.53
CA ASP A 66 19.75 -24.58 -13.81
C ASP A 66 19.55 -23.44 -12.82
N TRP A 67 20.40 -23.37 -11.81
CA TRP A 67 20.36 -22.36 -10.75
C TRP A 67 21.05 -21.05 -11.10
N THR A 68 21.57 -20.89 -12.33
CA THR A 68 22.35 -19.71 -12.75
C THR A 68 21.67 -18.38 -12.44
N ARG A 69 20.32 -18.31 -12.52
CA ARG A 69 19.57 -17.08 -12.20
C ARG A 69 19.69 -16.67 -10.73
N TYR A 70 19.82 -17.64 -9.86
CA TYR A 70 19.85 -17.42 -8.41
C TYR A 70 21.28 -17.30 -7.87
N ASP A 71 22.25 -17.88 -8.57
CA ASP A 71 23.66 -17.85 -8.21
C ASP A 71 24.29 -16.46 -8.42
N SER A 72 25.43 -16.22 -7.76
CA SER A 72 26.21 -14.98 -7.89
C SER A 72 27.43 -15.25 -8.75
N GLU A 73 27.27 -15.18 -10.07
CA GLU A 73 28.35 -15.42 -11.05
C GLU A 73 28.73 -14.13 -11.78
N PRO A 74 29.73 -13.37 -11.31
CA PRO A 74 30.16 -12.16 -11.97
C PRO A 74 30.55 -12.38 -13.44
N GLY A 75 29.96 -11.56 -14.34
CA GLY A 75 30.19 -11.66 -15.78
C GLY A 75 29.27 -12.64 -16.51
N ASN A 76 28.46 -13.42 -15.81
CA ASN A 76 27.39 -14.20 -16.41
C ASN A 76 26.12 -13.35 -16.55
N TRP A 77 25.69 -13.07 -17.77
CA TRP A 77 24.52 -12.22 -18.04
C TRP A 77 23.18 -12.83 -17.60
N ARG A 78 23.13 -14.13 -17.33
CA ARG A 78 21.93 -14.83 -16.87
C ARG A 78 21.71 -14.70 -15.37
N THR A 79 22.75 -14.52 -14.56
CA THR A 79 22.60 -14.42 -13.12
C THR A 79 21.79 -13.17 -12.72
N ARG A 80 21.02 -13.29 -11.65
CA ARG A 80 20.21 -12.23 -11.07
C ARG A 80 20.53 -11.98 -9.59
N TYR A 81 21.54 -12.70 -9.10
CA TYR A 81 22.02 -12.58 -7.71
C TYR A 81 20.92 -12.74 -6.65
N VAL A 82 19.88 -13.52 -6.94
CA VAL A 82 18.72 -13.64 -6.06
C VAL A 82 19.09 -14.25 -4.71
N GLY A 83 19.93 -15.28 -4.71
CA GLY A 83 20.40 -15.93 -3.46
C GLY A 83 21.16 -14.94 -2.59
N GLU A 84 22.11 -14.18 -3.15
CA GLU A 84 22.88 -13.16 -2.43
C GLU A 84 21.98 -12.01 -1.93
N ALA A 85 21.06 -11.54 -2.75
CA ALA A 85 20.13 -10.48 -2.36
C ALA A 85 19.23 -10.88 -1.19
N LEU A 86 18.78 -12.14 -1.15
CA LEU A 86 17.99 -12.65 -0.03
C LEU A 86 18.81 -12.81 1.23
N GLN A 87 20.07 -13.28 1.13
CA GLN A 87 20.97 -13.36 2.29
C GLN A 87 21.27 -11.97 2.85
N ASN A 88 21.56 -10.97 1.99
CA ASN A 88 21.75 -9.58 2.42
C ASN A 88 20.48 -9.02 3.09
N ALA A 89 19.30 -9.35 2.56
CA ALA A 89 18.03 -8.95 3.16
C ALA A 89 17.85 -9.57 4.56
N PHE A 90 18.21 -10.84 4.78
CA PHE A 90 18.17 -11.47 6.10
C PHE A 90 19.14 -10.82 7.08
N ASP A 91 20.36 -10.52 6.63
CA ASP A 91 21.39 -9.91 7.47
C ASP A 91 21.03 -8.48 7.89
N LEU A 92 20.34 -7.74 7.03
CA LEU A 92 19.91 -6.35 7.27
C LEU A 92 18.57 -6.23 8.00
N SER A 93 17.72 -7.26 7.92
CA SER A 93 16.41 -7.21 8.57
C SER A 93 16.53 -7.26 10.09
N LEU A 94 15.90 -6.30 10.77
CA LEU A 94 15.92 -6.23 12.24
C LEU A 94 15.08 -7.32 12.92
N ASN A 95 14.04 -7.82 12.25
CA ASN A 95 13.05 -8.72 12.82
C ASN A 95 12.88 -10.04 12.03
N GLY A 96 13.67 -10.25 10.98
CA GLY A 96 13.49 -11.34 10.03
C GLY A 96 12.26 -11.15 9.13
N PHE A 97 11.92 -12.19 8.37
CA PHE A 97 10.76 -12.17 7.47
C PHE A 97 9.72 -13.20 7.92
N ASP A 98 8.47 -12.74 8.03
CA ASP A 98 7.32 -13.61 8.32
C ASP A 98 6.96 -14.48 7.13
N HIS A 99 7.07 -13.89 5.91
CA HIS A 99 6.79 -14.60 4.66
C HIS A 99 7.84 -14.31 3.59
N ILE A 100 8.27 -15.38 2.96
CA ILE A 100 9.17 -15.41 1.81
C ILE A 100 8.43 -16.14 0.70
N ILE A 101 8.06 -15.41 -0.36
CA ILE A 101 7.09 -15.86 -1.35
C ILE A 101 7.78 -16.10 -2.68
N GLY A 102 7.74 -17.34 -3.17
CA GLY A 102 8.10 -17.67 -4.54
C GLY A 102 6.94 -17.37 -5.48
N ASN A 103 7.16 -16.61 -6.55
CA ASN A 103 6.13 -16.27 -7.53
C ASN A 103 6.51 -16.73 -8.93
N CYS A 104 5.66 -17.55 -9.53
CA CYS A 104 5.87 -18.09 -10.88
C CYS A 104 5.09 -17.28 -11.92
N ASN A 105 5.80 -16.53 -12.77
CA ASN A 105 5.16 -15.78 -13.87
C ASN A 105 4.80 -16.69 -15.04
N SER A 106 5.56 -17.75 -15.26
CA SER A 106 5.37 -18.69 -16.35
C SER A 106 5.94 -20.04 -15.99
N ALA A 107 5.20 -21.09 -16.28
CA ALA A 107 5.76 -22.45 -16.31
C ALA A 107 6.91 -22.54 -17.34
N PRO A 108 7.81 -23.53 -17.23
CA PRO A 108 8.80 -23.82 -18.25
C PRO A 108 8.19 -23.93 -19.65
N PRO A 109 8.89 -23.49 -20.71
CA PRO A 109 8.37 -23.50 -22.10
C PRO A 109 7.86 -24.86 -22.55
N TRP A 110 8.52 -25.94 -22.15
CA TRP A 110 8.16 -27.32 -22.52
C TRP A 110 6.82 -27.77 -21.89
N LEU A 111 6.37 -27.15 -20.78
CA LEU A 111 5.06 -27.36 -20.15
C LEU A 111 3.95 -26.48 -20.71
N LYS A 112 4.24 -25.58 -21.68
CA LYS A 112 3.24 -24.61 -22.15
C LYS A 112 2.75 -24.89 -23.57
N THR A 113 1.48 -24.61 -23.80
CA THR A 113 0.80 -24.82 -25.09
C THR A 113 1.41 -24.00 -26.24
N ASN A 114 2.05 -22.85 -25.95
CA ASN A 114 2.71 -22.03 -26.94
C ASN A 114 4.23 -22.32 -27.06
N GLY A 115 4.79 -23.20 -26.23
CA GLY A 115 6.21 -23.52 -26.20
C GLY A 115 7.13 -22.34 -25.87
N GLN A 116 6.61 -21.28 -25.24
CA GLN A 116 7.33 -20.05 -24.93
C GLN A 116 7.09 -19.64 -23.47
N HIS A 117 8.09 -19.03 -22.83
CA HIS A 117 7.92 -18.44 -21.48
C HIS A 117 7.12 -17.13 -21.48
N ASN A 118 6.91 -16.50 -22.63
CA ASN A 118 6.24 -15.22 -22.80
C ASN A 118 4.97 -15.34 -23.66
N GLY A 119 4.22 -14.21 -23.79
CA GLY A 119 3.05 -14.14 -24.67
C GLY A 119 1.87 -15.01 -24.23
N GLY A 120 1.66 -15.16 -22.94
CA GLY A 120 0.57 -15.99 -22.41
C GLY A 120 0.81 -17.48 -22.65
N GLY A 121 -0.19 -18.15 -23.25
CA GLY A 121 -0.26 -19.61 -23.35
C GLY A 121 -0.73 -20.22 -22.02
N THR A 122 -1.20 -21.46 -22.07
CA THR A 122 -1.67 -22.22 -20.89
C THR A 122 -0.77 -23.41 -20.64
N LEU A 123 -0.93 -24.05 -19.49
CA LEU A 123 -0.28 -25.33 -19.24
C LEU A 123 -0.78 -26.37 -20.25
N ILE A 124 0.09 -27.28 -20.70
CA ILE A 124 -0.33 -28.42 -21.52
C ILE A 124 -1.27 -29.33 -20.72
N SER A 125 -2.18 -30.01 -21.40
CA SER A 125 -3.12 -30.94 -20.75
C SER A 125 -2.37 -32.07 -20.05
N GLY A 126 -2.59 -32.25 -18.75
CA GLY A 126 -1.91 -33.25 -17.91
C GLY A 126 -0.55 -32.83 -17.39
N GLY A 127 -0.12 -31.58 -17.60
CA GLY A 127 1.15 -31.05 -17.10
C GLY A 127 1.13 -30.57 -15.65
N GLU A 128 0.00 -30.70 -14.95
CA GLU A 128 -0.16 -30.16 -13.60
C GLU A 128 0.77 -30.84 -12.56
N ALA A 129 1.02 -32.14 -12.73
CA ALA A 129 1.90 -32.87 -11.83
C ALA A 129 3.37 -32.48 -12.01
N GLU A 130 3.85 -32.36 -13.26
CA GLU A 130 5.19 -31.86 -13.61
C GLU A 130 5.37 -30.42 -13.15
N PHE A 131 4.37 -29.58 -13.36
CA PHE A 131 4.44 -28.20 -12.88
C PHE A 131 4.52 -28.09 -11.34
N SER A 132 3.84 -28.99 -10.63
CA SER A 132 3.93 -29.09 -9.18
C SER A 132 5.31 -29.58 -8.74
N GLU A 133 5.95 -30.48 -9.52
CA GLU A 133 7.34 -30.90 -9.31
C GLU A 133 8.30 -29.72 -9.44
N PHE A 134 8.25 -29.00 -10.55
CA PHE A 134 9.04 -27.80 -10.79
C PHE A 134 8.96 -26.80 -9.62
N LEU A 135 7.74 -26.50 -9.13
CA LEU A 135 7.55 -25.57 -8.01
C LEU A 135 8.14 -26.11 -6.68
N THR A 136 7.99 -27.40 -6.42
CA THR A 136 8.56 -28.01 -5.19
C THR A 136 10.07 -28.20 -5.28
N ALA A 137 10.62 -28.45 -6.48
CA ALA A 137 12.06 -28.42 -6.74
C ALA A 137 12.67 -27.07 -6.40
N PHE A 138 12.02 -26.00 -6.83
CA PHE A 138 12.41 -24.63 -6.47
C PHE A 138 12.40 -24.42 -4.95
N ILE A 139 11.32 -24.77 -4.25
CA ILE A 139 11.21 -24.60 -2.78
C ILE A 139 12.36 -25.32 -2.05
N ASN A 140 12.61 -26.58 -2.39
CA ASN A 140 13.66 -27.39 -1.77
C ASN A 140 15.07 -26.86 -2.11
N GLY A 141 15.28 -26.45 -3.35
CA GLY A 141 16.57 -25.93 -3.80
C GLY A 141 16.91 -24.59 -3.15
N MET A 142 15.95 -23.70 -2.95
CA MET A 142 16.16 -22.45 -2.22
C MET A 142 16.63 -22.71 -0.79
N GLN A 143 16.03 -23.68 -0.11
CA GLN A 143 16.44 -24.07 1.24
C GLN A 143 17.84 -24.72 1.25
N THR A 144 18.10 -25.67 0.36
CA THR A 144 19.33 -26.46 0.40
C THR A 144 20.54 -25.69 -0.12
N ARG A 145 20.38 -24.83 -1.13
CA ARG A 145 21.47 -24.09 -1.77
C ARG A 145 21.77 -22.75 -1.10
N TYR A 146 20.74 -22.02 -0.68
CA TYR A 146 20.87 -20.64 -0.18
C TYR A 146 20.45 -20.47 1.28
N GLY A 147 19.93 -21.51 1.94
CA GLY A 147 19.40 -21.43 3.30
C GLY A 147 18.10 -20.60 3.38
N VAL A 148 17.43 -20.38 2.25
CA VAL A 148 16.21 -19.56 2.15
C VAL A 148 14.99 -20.44 2.36
N ASN A 149 14.28 -20.23 3.45
CA ASN A 149 13.06 -20.98 3.77
C ASN A 149 11.85 -20.29 3.11
N VAL A 150 11.48 -20.73 1.91
CA VAL A 150 10.26 -20.27 1.22
C VAL A 150 9.05 -20.67 2.07
N THR A 151 8.19 -19.73 2.42
CA THR A 151 7.01 -19.96 3.28
C THR A 151 5.69 -19.90 2.53
N ALA A 152 5.70 -19.37 1.29
CA ALA A 152 4.53 -19.32 0.43
C ALA A 152 4.94 -19.42 -1.05
N ILE A 153 4.02 -19.92 -1.86
CA ILE A 153 4.21 -20.10 -3.30
C ILE A 153 2.98 -19.60 -4.08
N SER A 154 3.22 -18.83 -5.13
CA SER A 154 2.21 -18.43 -6.11
C SER A 154 2.48 -19.15 -7.42
N PRO A 155 1.66 -20.11 -7.84
CA PRO A 155 1.89 -20.87 -9.08
C PRO A 155 1.63 -20.06 -10.35
N THR A 156 0.95 -18.92 -10.23
CA THR A 156 0.61 -18.04 -11.36
C THR A 156 0.83 -16.57 -10.98
N ASN A 157 1.02 -15.74 -12.02
CA ASN A 157 1.04 -14.29 -11.90
C ASN A 157 0.18 -13.68 -13.01
N GLU A 158 -0.78 -12.84 -12.64
CA GLU A 158 -1.70 -12.17 -13.56
C GLU A 158 -2.35 -13.13 -14.60
N PRO A 159 -2.92 -14.26 -14.17
CA PRO A 159 -3.48 -15.25 -15.09
C PRO A 159 -4.65 -14.71 -15.91
N ASP A 160 -5.24 -13.58 -15.48
CA ASP A 160 -6.34 -12.86 -16.11
C ASP A 160 -5.88 -11.78 -17.12
N TYR A 161 -4.55 -11.64 -17.34
CA TYR A 161 -4.00 -10.56 -18.16
C TYR A 161 -2.94 -11.07 -19.14
N GLU A 162 -3.25 -11.02 -20.44
CA GLU A 162 -2.32 -11.42 -21.49
C GLU A 162 -1.29 -10.33 -21.76
N VAL A 163 -0.01 -10.69 -21.70
CA VAL A 163 1.12 -9.78 -21.90
C VAL A 163 2.21 -10.43 -22.77
N PRO A 164 2.99 -9.63 -23.51
CA PRO A 164 4.04 -10.14 -24.42
C PRO A 164 5.36 -10.48 -23.73
N TYR A 165 5.46 -10.33 -22.42
CA TYR A 165 6.62 -10.74 -21.62
C TYR A 165 6.31 -12.05 -20.88
N GLU A 166 7.17 -12.45 -19.95
CA GLU A 166 7.04 -13.70 -19.17
C GLU A 166 5.67 -13.76 -18.50
N SER A 167 4.85 -14.72 -18.92
CA SER A 167 3.46 -14.85 -18.49
C SER A 167 2.86 -16.19 -18.88
N MET A 168 1.87 -16.61 -18.10
CA MET A 168 1.02 -17.78 -18.37
C MET A 168 -0.42 -17.42 -18.04
N ASN A 169 -1.32 -17.59 -19.01
CA ASN A 169 -2.75 -17.40 -18.78
C ASN A 169 -3.38 -18.71 -18.30
N THR A 170 -4.32 -18.61 -17.40
CA THR A 170 -5.13 -19.75 -16.95
C THR A 170 -6.57 -19.32 -16.74
N THR A 171 -7.50 -20.18 -17.06
CA THR A 171 -8.89 -20.02 -16.61
C THR A 171 -9.03 -20.41 -15.14
N PRO A 172 -10.10 -20.03 -14.44
CA PRO A 172 -10.37 -20.52 -13.08
C PRO A 172 -10.39 -22.06 -12.98
N SER A 173 -10.83 -22.77 -14.02
CA SER A 173 -10.85 -24.22 -14.04
C SER A 173 -9.46 -24.84 -14.16
N GLU A 174 -8.62 -24.32 -15.05
CA GLU A 174 -7.22 -24.76 -15.21
C GLU A 174 -6.42 -24.48 -13.95
N LEU A 175 -6.57 -23.28 -13.38
CA LEU A 175 -5.92 -22.91 -12.12
C LEU A 175 -6.37 -23.82 -10.97
N SER A 176 -7.65 -24.20 -10.91
CA SER A 176 -8.15 -25.15 -9.92
C SER A 176 -7.44 -26.51 -9.99
N SER A 177 -7.16 -27.02 -11.21
CA SER A 177 -6.40 -28.25 -11.39
C SER A 177 -4.96 -28.12 -10.94
N ILE A 178 -4.29 -27.01 -11.26
CA ILE A 178 -2.92 -26.72 -10.81
C ILE A 178 -2.85 -26.69 -9.27
N LEU A 179 -3.78 -25.97 -8.62
CA LEU A 179 -3.79 -25.79 -7.17
C LEU A 179 -4.01 -27.10 -6.41
N THR A 180 -4.94 -27.95 -6.86
CA THR A 180 -5.19 -29.24 -6.20
C THR A 180 -4.02 -30.23 -6.37
N ASN A 181 -3.32 -30.20 -7.52
CA ASN A 181 -2.12 -31.00 -7.73
C ASN A 181 -0.96 -30.49 -6.85
N LEU A 182 -0.75 -29.17 -6.77
CA LEU A 182 0.30 -28.57 -5.95
C LEU A 182 0.08 -28.85 -4.46
N ASP A 183 -1.13 -28.69 -3.94
CA ASP A 183 -1.50 -28.97 -2.56
C ASP A 183 -1.24 -30.45 -2.20
N ALA A 184 -1.68 -31.38 -3.07
CA ALA A 184 -1.41 -32.79 -2.90
C ALA A 184 0.09 -33.12 -2.89
N ARG A 185 0.89 -32.48 -3.77
CA ARG A 185 2.33 -32.69 -3.81
C ARG A 185 3.01 -32.14 -2.57
N LEU A 186 2.71 -30.91 -2.15
CA LEU A 186 3.24 -30.33 -0.92
C LEU A 186 2.95 -31.22 0.29
N SER A 187 1.73 -31.73 0.39
CA SER A 187 1.32 -32.67 1.46
C SER A 187 2.11 -33.98 1.41
N ASN A 188 2.29 -34.57 0.24
CA ASN A 188 3.03 -35.82 0.07
C ASN A 188 4.53 -35.66 0.41
N MET A 189 5.09 -34.47 0.21
CA MET A 189 6.47 -34.16 0.55
C MET A 189 6.66 -33.69 2.00
N GLY A 190 5.59 -33.58 2.79
CA GLY A 190 5.64 -33.06 4.17
C GLY A 190 5.88 -31.54 4.24
N LEU A 191 5.57 -30.81 3.17
CA LEU A 191 5.71 -29.34 3.06
C LEU A 191 4.39 -28.61 3.37
N ASN A 192 3.60 -29.13 4.33
CA ASN A 192 2.27 -28.61 4.67
C ASN A 192 2.28 -27.17 5.21
N GLU A 193 3.44 -26.68 5.65
CA GLU A 193 3.58 -25.31 6.14
C GLU A 193 3.69 -24.28 5.03
N ILE A 194 3.97 -24.70 3.79
CA ILE A 194 4.05 -23.79 2.64
C ILE A 194 2.64 -23.34 2.26
N LYS A 195 2.42 -22.03 2.24
CA LYS A 195 1.13 -21.43 1.91
C LYS A 195 0.97 -21.28 0.41
N ILE A 196 -0.19 -21.64 -0.13
CA ILE A 196 -0.53 -21.40 -1.53
C ILE A 196 -1.27 -20.06 -1.65
N VAL A 197 -0.67 -19.14 -2.43
CA VAL A 197 -1.24 -17.82 -2.75
C VAL A 197 -1.84 -17.85 -4.14
N SER A 198 -3.11 -17.51 -4.29
CA SER A 198 -3.83 -17.56 -5.57
C SER A 198 -5.06 -16.63 -5.52
N PRO A 199 -5.56 -16.09 -6.65
CA PRO A 199 -5.14 -16.32 -8.04
C PRO A 199 -4.04 -15.36 -8.53
N GLU A 200 -3.66 -14.31 -7.80
CA GLU A 200 -2.67 -13.32 -8.22
C GLU A 200 -3.12 -12.51 -9.45
N CYS A 201 -4.41 -12.18 -9.52
CA CYS A 201 -4.97 -11.46 -10.66
C CYS A 201 -4.51 -10.00 -10.72
N PHE A 202 -4.36 -9.49 -11.95
CA PHE A 202 -4.05 -8.08 -12.24
C PHE A 202 -5.08 -7.09 -11.65
N ARG A 203 -6.31 -7.57 -11.38
CA ARG A 203 -7.46 -6.78 -10.92
C ARG A 203 -8.08 -7.33 -9.66
N VAL A 204 -8.48 -6.43 -8.77
CA VAL A 204 -9.29 -6.76 -7.58
C VAL A 204 -10.68 -7.27 -8.00
N GLU A 205 -11.37 -6.51 -8.86
CA GLU A 205 -12.70 -6.84 -9.35
C GLU A 205 -12.91 -6.44 -10.83
N SER A 206 -13.88 -7.04 -11.50
CA SER A 206 -14.23 -6.73 -12.88
C SER A 206 -15.65 -7.17 -13.20
N GLN A 207 -16.29 -6.48 -14.14
CA GLN A 207 -17.56 -6.91 -14.72
C GLN A 207 -17.40 -8.11 -15.68
N ASN A 208 -16.19 -8.37 -16.17
CA ASN A 208 -15.88 -9.54 -17.00
C ASN A 208 -15.62 -10.76 -16.10
N GLN A 209 -16.45 -11.79 -16.20
CA GLN A 209 -16.42 -13.01 -15.37
C GLN A 209 -15.09 -13.81 -15.45
N ASN A 210 -14.33 -13.64 -16.52
CA ASN A 210 -13.06 -14.37 -16.70
C ASN A 210 -11.83 -13.54 -16.28
N THR A 211 -12.05 -12.44 -15.59
CA THR A 211 -10.97 -11.59 -15.12
C THR A 211 -11.21 -11.18 -13.67
N SER A 212 -10.16 -10.79 -12.97
CA SER A 212 -10.13 -10.33 -11.57
C SER A 212 -10.12 -11.43 -10.50
N ALA A 213 -9.47 -11.11 -9.38
CA ALA A 213 -9.40 -11.98 -8.21
C ALA A 213 -10.78 -12.35 -7.69
N THR A 214 -11.71 -11.40 -7.59
CA THR A 214 -13.08 -11.65 -7.15
C THR A 214 -13.77 -12.72 -8.00
N ASN A 215 -13.67 -12.64 -9.33
CA ASN A 215 -14.35 -13.57 -10.22
C ASN A 215 -13.69 -14.95 -10.24
N TYR A 216 -12.34 -15.00 -10.18
CA TYR A 216 -11.60 -16.25 -10.07
C TYR A 216 -11.98 -16.99 -8.80
N ILE A 217 -11.92 -16.35 -7.66
CA ILE A 217 -12.24 -16.95 -6.35
C ILE A 217 -13.70 -17.40 -6.29
N ASN A 218 -14.65 -16.60 -6.78
CA ASN A 218 -16.06 -17.01 -6.84
C ASN A 218 -16.28 -18.27 -7.69
N ALA A 219 -15.54 -18.44 -8.79
CA ALA A 219 -15.64 -19.63 -9.62
C ALA A 219 -14.92 -20.84 -9.00
N MET A 220 -13.72 -20.63 -8.46
CA MET A 220 -12.85 -21.68 -7.91
C MET A 220 -13.39 -22.26 -6.60
N PHE A 221 -13.90 -21.44 -5.69
CA PHE A 221 -14.41 -21.85 -4.38
C PHE A 221 -15.79 -22.51 -4.43
N GLN A 222 -16.36 -22.74 -5.64
CA GLN A 222 -17.46 -23.70 -5.81
C GLN A 222 -17.00 -25.15 -5.60
N ASN A 223 -15.69 -25.39 -5.61
CA ASN A 223 -15.07 -26.67 -5.32
C ASN A 223 -14.34 -26.59 -3.96
N GLU A 224 -14.83 -27.31 -2.97
CA GLU A 224 -14.28 -27.33 -1.60
C GLU A 224 -12.80 -27.77 -1.58
N ALA A 225 -12.37 -28.68 -2.45
CA ALA A 225 -10.97 -29.11 -2.52
C ALA A 225 -10.07 -27.96 -2.96
N VAL A 226 -10.52 -27.11 -3.88
CA VAL A 226 -9.77 -25.91 -4.32
C VAL A 226 -9.76 -24.84 -3.24
N GLU A 227 -10.91 -24.61 -2.59
CA GLU A 227 -10.97 -23.69 -1.47
C GLU A 227 -10.00 -24.10 -0.34
N ASN A 228 -9.92 -25.40 -0.04
CA ASN A 228 -8.99 -25.92 0.97
C ASN A 228 -7.53 -25.78 0.54
N ALA A 229 -7.21 -25.95 -0.73
CA ALA A 229 -5.86 -25.82 -1.28
C ALA A 229 -5.35 -24.38 -1.28
N VAL A 230 -6.21 -23.37 -1.38
CA VAL A 230 -5.80 -21.96 -1.35
C VAL A 230 -5.74 -21.47 0.10
N ASP A 231 -4.57 -21.10 0.59
CA ASP A 231 -4.43 -20.51 1.93
C ASP A 231 -4.69 -19.00 1.94
N ILE A 232 -4.28 -18.31 0.89
CA ILE A 232 -4.27 -16.84 0.81
C ILE A 232 -4.82 -16.40 -0.56
N VAL A 233 -5.71 -15.42 -0.52
CA VAL A 233 -6.24 -14.80 -1.74
C VAL A 233 -5.33 -13.66 -2.16
N GLY A 234 -4.57 -13.86 -3.26
CA GLY A 234 -3.66 -12.87 -3.83
C GLY A 234 -4.31 -12.02 -4.93
N THR A 235 -4.00 -10.72 -4.96
CA THR A 235 -4.45 -9.79 -6.01
C THR A 235 -3.47 -8.65 -6.20
N HIS A 236 -3.55 -7.98 -7.37
CA HIS A 236 -2.82 -6.75 -7.67
C HIS A 236 -3.77 -5.54 -7.77
N THR A 237 -3.22 -4.33 -7.78
CA THR A 237 -4.02 -3.08 -7.83
C THR A 237 -3.85 -2.28 -9.11
N TYR A 238 -3.13 -2.81 -10.11
CA TYR A 238 -2.79 -2.07 -11.35
C TYR A 238 -4.00 -1.56 -12.14
N ALA A 239 -5.13 -2.26 -12.07
CA ALA A 239 -6.35 -1.87 -12.76
C ALA A 239 -7.27 -0.96 -11.92
N ASP A 240 -6.82 -0.48 -10.76
CA ASP A 240 -7.58 0.44 -9.90
C ASP A 240 -6.92 1.83 -9.76
N PRO A 241 -6.59 2.52 -10.87
CA PRO A 241 -5.93 3.84 -10.81
C PRO A 241 -6.84 4.95 -10.26
N ASN A 242 -8.15 4.72 -10.24
CA ASN A 242 -9.14 5.66 -9.71
C ASN A 242 -9.62 5.31 -8.29
N HIS A 243 -9.06 4.26 -7.68
CA HIS A 243 -9.42 3.80 -6.34
C HIS A 243 -10.93 3.53 -6.18
N ASN A 244 -11.56 2.91 -7.17
CA ASN A 244 -13.00 2.63 -7.18
C ASN A 244 -13.33 1.13 -7.22
N ALA A 245 -12.34 0.25 -7.14
CA ALA A 245 -12.56 -1.18 -7.02
C ALA A 245 -13.42 -1.51 -5.80
N ASN A 246 -14.34 -2.45 -5.97
CA ASN A 246 -15.22 -2.88 -4.88
C ASN A 246 -14.55 -3.99 -4.05
N TRP A 247 -13.73 -3.58 -3.10
CA TRP A 247 -13.01 -4.47 -2.20
C TRP A 247 -13.90 -5.40 -1.38
N SER A 248 -15.14 -4.96 -1.06
CA SER A 248 -16.09 -5.78 -0.30
C SER A 248 -16.53 -7.03 -1.05
N LEU A 249 -16.53 -7.00 -2.40
CA LEU A 249 -16.82 -8.19 -3.20
C LEU A 249 -15.69 -9.22 -3.09
N LEU A 250 -14.43 -8.78 -3.15
CA LEU A 250 -13.28 -9.67 -2.96
C LEU A 250 -13.28 -10.27 -1.55
N LYS A 251 -13.50 -9.45 -0.52
CA LYS A 251 -13.62 -9.92 0.86
C LYS A 251 -14.69 -11.00 1.02
N SER A 252 -15.86 -10.79 0.40
CA SER A 252 -16.95 -11.76 0.44
C SER A 252 -16.60 -13.05 -0.30
N ALA A 253 -15.96 -12.94 -1.46
CA ALA A 253 -15.51 -14.10 -2.25
C ALA A 253 -14.44 -14.92 -1.52
N ALA A 254 -13.53 -14.26 -0.81
CA ALA A 254 -12.42 -14.87 -0.08
C ALA A 254 -12.87 -15.77 1.09
N ASN A 255 -14.14 -15.72 1.50
CA ASN A 255 -14.74 -16.60 2.51
C ASN A 255 -13.89 -16.74 3.80
N SER A 256 -13.49 -15.61 4.39
CA SER A 256 -12.64 -15.51 5.58
C SER A 256 -11.15 -15.86 5.41
N LYS A 257 -10.70 -16.23 4.21
CA LYS A 257 -9.27 -16.38 3.94
C LYS A 257 -8.58 -15.01 3.93
N PRO A 258 -7.30 -14.93 4.34
CA PRO A 258 -6.51 -13.70 4.25
C PRO A 258 -6.46 -13.18 2.81
N VAL A 259 -6.56 -11.87 2.65
CA VAL A 259 -6.39 -11.22 1.34
C VAL A 259 -5.05 -10.46 1.34
N TRP A 260 -4.19 -10.76 0.38
CA TRP A 260 -2.94 -10.07 0.16
C TRP A 260 -2.95 -9.27 -1.14
N VAL A 261 -2.46 -8.05 -1.09
CA VAL A 261 -2.00 -7.33 -2.27
C VAL A 261 -0.53 -7.68 -2.47
N THR A 262 -0.25 -8.47 -3.48
CA THR A 262 1.06 -9.06 -3.74
C THR A 262 1.90 -8.29 -4.75
N GLU A 263 1.26 -7.40 -5.51
CA GLU A 263 1.90 -6.37 -6.32
C GLU A 263 1.05 -5.09 -6.38
N SER A 264 1.72 -3.96 -6.29
CA SER A 264 1.11 -2.63 -6.44
C SER A 264 2.15 -1.61 -6.88
N ALA A 265 1.86 -0.83 -7.92
CA ALA A 265 2.71 0.28 -8.33
C ALA A 265 1.94 1.34 -9.13
N SER A 266 2.33 2.61 -8.98
CA SER A 266 2.13 3.65 -9.99
C SER A 266 3.21 3.45 -11.06
N LEU A 267 2.85 2.84 -12.18
CA LEU A 267 3.82 2.42 -13.17
C LEU A 267 4.53 3.62 -13.82
N HIS A 268 5.88 3.61 -13.74
CA HIS A 268 6.76 4.58 -14.39
C HIS A 268 6.40 6.05 -14.09
N SER A 269 6.40 6.40 -12.82
CA SER A 269 6.18 7.77 -12.38
C SER A 269 7.50 8.50 -12.16
N THR A 270 7.63 9.70 -12.68
CA THR A 270 8.69 10.66 -12.31
C THR A 270 8.28 11.53 -11.12
N ASP A 271 7.01 11.44 -10.70
CA ASP A 271 6.48 12.20 -9.57
C ASP A 271 6.97 11.61 -8.24
N GLN A 272 7.74 12.40 -7.52
CA GLN A 272 8.27 12.05 -6.20
C GLN A 272 7.45 12.64 -5.05
N SER A 273 6.36 13.33 -5.37
CA SER A 273 5.54 14.09 -4.42
C SER A 273 4.49 13.23 -3.70
N MET A 274 3.76 13.86 -2.80
CA MET A 274 2.60 13.25 -2.15
C MET A 274 1.46 12.91 -3.13
N THR A 275 1.45 13.47 -4.35
CA THR A 275 0.45 13.12 -5.36
C THR A 275 0.59 11.67 -5.83
N ASP A 276 1.80 11.22 -6.09
CA ASP A 276 2.08 9.80 -6.38
C ASP A 276 1.85 8.93 -5.14
N ALA A 277 2.39 9.34 -3.98
CA ALA A 277 2.23 8.61 -2.72
C ALA A 277 0.76 8.39 -2.32
N ALA A 278 -0.14 9.32 -2.66
CA ALA A 278 -1.57 9.23 -2.39
C ALA A 278 -2.22 7.98 -2.98
N ASN A 279 -1.73 7.48 -4.12
CA ASN A 279 -2.25 6.26 -4.74
C ASN A 279 -2.03 5.06 -3.82
N TYR A 280 -0.82 4.90 -3.34
CA TYR A 280 -0.43 3.80 -2.44
C TYR A 280 -1.18 3.87 -1.11
N ILE A 281 -1.24 5.06 -0.50
CA ILE A 281 -1.97 5.27 0.77
C ILE A 281 -3.43 4.85 0.63
N LYS A 282 -4.10 5.25 -0.46
CA LYS A 282 -5.51 4.91 -0.68
C LYS A 282 -5.72 3.42 -0.92
N TRP A 283 -4.86 2.75 -1.71
CA TRP A 283 -4.95 1.29 -1.88
C TRP A 283 -4.77 0.56 -0.57
N ILE A 284 -3.78 0.95 0.25
CA ILE A 284 -3.52 0.35 1.56
C ILE A 284 -4.73 0.56 2.48
N LEU A 285 -5.19 1.79 2.67
CA LEU A 285 -6.27 2.10 3.61
C LEU A 285 -7.61 1.47 3.19
N ARG A 286 -7.93 1.48 1.89
CA ARG A 286 -9.15 0.82 1.39
C ARG A 286 -9.05 -0.70 1.48
N GLY A 287 -7.91 -1.27 1.12
CA GLY A 287 -7.69 -2.71 1.24
C GLY A 287 -7.92 -3.21 2.68
N PHE A 288 -7.37 -2.52 3.68
CA PHE A 288 -7.58 -2.86 5.10
C PHE A 288 -9.01 -2.63 5.56
N ASN A 289 -9.60 -1.49 5.27
CA ASN A 289 -10.93 -1.14 5.79
C ASN A 289 -12.07 -1.93 5.11
N GLU A 290 -11.99 -2.12 3.79
CA GLU A 290 -13.07 -2.65 2.97
C GLU A 290 -12.80 -4.09 2.52
N GLY A 291 -11.54 -4.41 2.21
CA GLY A 291 -11.13 -5.64 1.52
C GLY A 291 -10.79 -6.83 2.44
N GLY A 292 -10.69 -6.61 3.74
CA GLY A 292 -10.16 -7.64 4.64
C GLY A 292 -8.70 -7.98 4.36
N MET A 293 -7.96 -7.06 3.74
CA MET A 293 -6.54 -7.20 3.45
C MET A 293 -5.73 -7.38 4.72
N THR A 294 -4.77 -8.29 4.68
CA THR A 294 -3.87 -8.58 5.80
C THR A 294 -2.40 -8.36 5.46
N ALA A 295 -2.06 -8.18 4.19
CA ALA A 295 -0.71 -7.82 3.74
C ALA A 295 -0.76 -6.98 2.47
N TYR A 296 0.26 -6.12 2.31
CA TYR A 296 0.42 -5.27 1.14
C TYR A 296 1.87 -5.19 0.71
N MET A 297 2.14 -5.49 -0.56
CA MET A 297 3.47 -5.47 -1.14
C MET A 297 3.52 -4.49 -2.31
N MET A 298 4.59 -3.72 -2.35
CA MET A 298 4.91 -2.86 -3.49
C MET A 298 5.80 -3.58 -4.50
N HIS A 299 5.60 -3.27 -5.74
CA HIS A 299 6.45 -3.67 -6.84
C HIS A 299 7.15 -2.42 -7.40
N LEU A 300 8.45 -2.16 -7.08
CA LEU A 300 9.51 -2.97 -6.50
C LEU A 300 10.11 -2.35 -5.22
N PHE A 301 11.09 -3.06 -4.60
CA PHE A 301 11.92 -2.43 -3.57
C PHE A 301 12.83 -1.36 -4.18
N TYR A 302 13.61 -1.71 -5.22
CA TYR A 302 14.61 -0.82 -5.81
C TYR A 302 14.74 -1.00 -7.33
N GLU A 303 15.09 0.08 -8.02
CA GLU A 303 15.43 0.07 -9.46
C GLU A 303 16.27 1.28 -9.85
N GLN A 304 17.00 1.17 -10.96
CA GLN A 304 17.62 2.34 -11.56
C GLN A 304 16.56 3.16 -12.30
N ALA A 305 16.44 4.43 -11.95
CA ALA A 305 15.56 5.36 -12.64
C ALA A 305 15.98 5.55 -14.11
N ASP A 306 15.02 5.65 -15.00
CA ASP A 306 15.21 6.01 -16.40
C ASP A 306 14.44 7.31 -16.73
N ASP A 307 14.52 7.76 -18.00
CA ASP A 307 13.89 9.01 -18.45
C ASP A 307 12.36 8.98 -18.35
N ASP A 308 11.75 7.80 -18.29
CA ASP A 308 10.31 7.60 -18.17
C ASP A 308 9.84 7.47 -16.72
N GLY A 309 10.78 7.44 -15.76
CA GLY A 309 10.51 7.31 -14.34
C GLY A 309 10.85 5.94 -13.76
N TYR A 310 10.27 5.66 -12.58
CA TYR A 310 10.48 4.43 -11.82
C TYR A 310 9.24 4.09 -10.99
N SER A 311 9.16 2.82 -10.56
CA SER A 311 8.02 2.32 -9.76
C SER A 311 8.40 1.94 -8.34
N SER A 312 9.71 1.84 -8.05
CA SER A 312 10.26 1.33 -6.79
C SER A 312 10.12 2.29 -5.61
N LEU A 313 10.30 1.73 -4.41
CA LEU A 313 10.43 2.52 -3.16
C LEU A 313 11.74 3.28 -3.11
N VAL A 314 12.83 2.64 -3.52
CA VAL A 314 14.16 3.24 -3.60
C VAL A 314 14.61 3.23 -5.07
N ALA A 315 15.04 4.37 -5.59
CA ALA A 315 15.61 4.43 -6.93
C ALA A 315 17.00 5.07 -6.89
N TRP A 316 17.75 4.92 -7.97
CA TRP A 316 19.00 5.67 -8.14
C TRP A 316 19.17 6.15 -9.59
N THR A 317 19.83 7.29 -9.74
CA THR A 317 20.16 7.84 -11.05
C THR A 317 21.34 7.09 -11.70
N PRO A 318 21.50 7.15 -13.03
CA PRO A 318 22.69 6.59 -13.71
C PRO A 318 24.03 7.15 -13.21
N ILE A 319 24.04 8.33 -12.56
CA ILE A 319 25.23 8.94 -11.97
C ILE A 319 25.45 8.61 -10.50
N GLY A 320 24.61 7.72 -9.91
CA GLY A 320 24.79 7.19 -8.55
C GLY A 320 24.22 8.06 -7.44
N GLU A 321 23.13 8.79 -7.69
CA GLU A 321 22.38 9.50 -6.66
C GLU A 321 21.17 8.67 -6.24
N ILE A 322 20.97 8.46 -4.94
CA ILE A 322 19.81 7.74 -4.40
C ILE A 322 18.60 8.67 -4.36
N ILE A 323 17.45 8.14 -4.75
CA ILE A 323 16.17 8.84 -4.77
C ILE A 323 15.21 8.12 -3.81
N LEU A 324 14.73 8.84 -2.80
CA LEU A 324 13.68 8.41 -1.89
C LEU A 324 12.43 9.28 -2.11
N PRO A 325 11.46 8.82 -2.90
CA PRO A 325 10.23 9.59 -3.17
C PRO A 325 9.30 9.61 -1.95
N LYS A 326 8.29 10.47 -1.94
CA LYS A 326 7.32 10.53 -0.83
C LYS A 326 6.59 9.21 -0.57
N ARG A 327 6.42 8.35 -1.59
CA ARG A 327 5.88 6.99 -1.39
C ARG A 327 6.75 6.11 -0.50
N TYR A 328 8.08 6.31 -0.47
CA TYR A 328 8.99 5.64 0.47
C TYR A 328 8.65 6.01 1.92
N TYR A 329 8.59 7.29 2.22
CA TYR A 329 8.30 7.78 3.57
C TYR A 329 6.86 7.46 4.01
N THR A 330 5.89 7.52 3.09
CA THR A 330 4.52 7.13 3.42
C THR A 330 4.36 5.62 3.63
N PHE A 331 5.15 4.80 2.94
CA PHE A 331 5.19 3.36 3.20
C PHE A 331 5.74 3.05 4.60
N LYS A 332 6.75 3.79 5.09
CA LYS A 332 7.25 3.68 6.47
C LYS A 332 6.17 3.87 7.54
N HIS A 333 5.18 4.73 7.31
CA HIS A 333 4.06 4.89 8.25
C HIS A 333 3.32 3.57 8.49
N PHE A 334 3.27 2.68 7.50
CA PHE A 334 2.68 1.36 7.65
C PHE A 334 3.69 0.33 8.12
N SER A 335 4.81 0.18 7.46
CA SER A 335 5.78 -0.90 7.73
C SER A 335 6.46 -0.77 9.10
N ASN A 336 6.78 0.48 9.52
CA ASN A 336 7.47 0.69 10.81
C ASN A 336 6.52 0.85 11.99
N LEU A 337 5.28 1.27 11.77
CA LEU A 337 4.35 1.56 12.88
C LEU A 337 3.29 0.48 13.08
N VAL A 338 2.80 -0.15 12.00
CA VAL A 338 1.81 -1.23 12.09
C VAL A 338 2.55 -2.56 12.10
N LYS A 339 2.68 -3.16 13.26
CA LYS A 339 3.44 -4.41 13.42
C LYS A 339 2.57 -5.65 13.14
N LYS A 340 3.23 -6.79 13.00
CA LYS A 340 2.59 -8.10 12.88
C LYS A 340 1.49 -8.27 13.92
N ASP A 341 0.42 -8.93 13.52
CA ASP A 341 -0.74 -9.28 14.35
C ASP A 341 -1.56 -8.07 14.87
N TYR A 342 -1.24 -6.83 14.45
CA TYR A 342 -2.12 -5.70 14.73
C TYR A 342 -3.47 -5.93 14.06
N ARG A 343 -4.53 -5.64 14.80
CA ARG A 343 -5.91 -5.81 14.35
C ARG A 343 -6.48 -4.49 13.82
N VAL A 344 -7.10 -4.53 12.64
CA VAL A 344 -7.82 -3.37 12.10
C VAL A 344 -9.03 -3.07 12.97
N ILE A 345 -9.19 -1.82 13.39
CA ILE A 345 -10.37 -1.34 14.11
C ILE A 345 -11.26 -0.56 13.14
N LYS A 346 -12.57 -0.72 13.30
CA LYS A 346 -13.56 0.07 12.57
C LYS A 346 -13.39 1.56 12.84
N ASN A 347 -13.58 2.36 11.79
CA ASN A 347 -13.63 3.81 11.87
C ASN A 347 -14.76 4.33 10.98
N ASN A 348 -15.17 5.57 11.20
CA ASN A 348 -16.24 6.22 10.45
C ASN A 348 -15.74 7.13 9.32
N SER A 349 -14.51 6.91 8.82
CA SER A 349 -13.87 7.78 7.83
C SER A 349 -14.66 7.93 6.52
N GLN A 350 -15.47 6.93 6.15
CA GLN A 350 -16.35 7.02 4.97
C GLN A 350 -17.41 8.13 5.09
N ALA A 351 -17.70 8.58 6.30
CA ALA A 351 -18.63 9.69 6.56
C ALA A 351 -17.94 11.06 6.52
N LEU A 352 -16.59 11.09 6.45
CA LEU A 352 -15.83 12.34 6.41
C LEU A 352 -15.91 12.97 5.02
N GLN A 353 -15.95 14.30 5.02
CA GLN A 353 -15.82 15.10 3.82
C GLN A 353 -14.34 15.41 3.55
N ASN A 354 -14.04 16.21 2.52
CA ASN A 354 -12.69 16.71 2.21
C ASN A 354 -11.63 15.65 1.87
N ASN A 355 -12.02 14.46 1.40
CA ASN A 355 -11.10 13.41 0.98
C ASN A 355 -10.11 12.99 2.10
N ILE A 356 -10.63 12.74 3.29
CA ILE A 356 -9.87 12.20 4.42
C ILE A 356 -10.04 10.69 4.48
N TYR A 357 -8.93 9.97 4.52
CA TYR A 357 -8.86 8.52 4.59
C TYR A 357 -8.20 8.11 5.89
N VAL A 358 -8.76 7.13 6.59
CA VAL A 358 -8.30 6.72 7.91
C VAL A 358 -8.12 5.22 7.96
N GLY A 359 -7.02 4.77 8.59
CA GLY A 359 -6.80 3.40 9.03
C GLY A 359 -6.48 3.38 10.51
N ALA A 360 -7.00 2.40 11.23
CA ALA A 360 -6.76 2.27 12.66
C ALA A 360 -6.37 0.83 12.99
N PHE A 361 -5.27 0.69 13.71
CA PHE A 361 -4.63 -0.59 14.00
C PHE A 361 -4.28 -0.67 15.48
N ILE A 362 -4.74 -1.74 16.14
CA ILE A 362 -4.45 -1.96 17.56
C ILE A 362 -3.57 -3.19 17.76
N ALA A 363 -2.61 -3.07 18.67
CA ALA A 363 -1.74 -4.18 19.05
C ALA A 363 -2.56 -5.35 19.65
N PRO A 364 -2.06 -6.60 19.56
CA PRO A 364 -2.76 -7.78 20.08
C PRO A 364 -3.07 -7.71 21.59
N ASP A 365 -2.15 -7.10 22.35
CA ASP A 365 -2.29 -6.87 23.80
C ASP A 365 -3.05 -5.58 24.15
N GLU A 366 -3.52 -4.87 23.13
CA GLU A 366 -4.22 -3.60 23.22
C GLU A 366 -3.46 -2.47 23.93
N SER A 367 -2.15 -2.58 24.03
CA SER A 367 -1.29 -1.56 24.65
C SER A 367 -0.98 -0.40 23.73
N LYS A 368 -1.09 -0.58 22.41
CA LYS A 368 -0.80 0.45 21.40
C LYS A 368 -1.89 0.56 20.34
N LEU A 369 -2.16 1.79 19.94
CA LEU A 369 -3.04 2.12 18.81
C LEU A 369 -2.25 2.97 17.81
N VAL A 370 -2.28 2.58 16.54
CA VAL A 370 -1.78 3.38 15.43
C VAL A 370 -2.95 3.85 14.59
N LEU A 371 -3.09 5.16 14.49
CA LEU A 371 -4.09 5.82 13.66
C LEU A 371 -3.38 6.49 12.49
N GLN A 372 -3.66 6.03 11.27
CA GLN A 372 -3.16 6.59 10.02
C GLN A 372 -4.22 7.51 9.43
N VAL A 373 -3.90 8.77 9.22
CA VAL A 373 -4.83 9.75 8.64
C VAL A 373 -4.20 10.41 7.44
N PHE A 374 -4.74 10.14 6.27
CA PHE A 374 -4.35 10.78 5.03
C PHE A 374 -5.35 11.89 4.69
N ASN A 375 -4.87 13.13 4.68
CA ASN A 375 -5.62 14.28 4.21
C ASN A 375 -5.23 14.62 2.78
N GLN A 376 -6.07 14.26 1.81
CA GLN A 376 -5.90 14.64 0.41
C GLN A 376 -6.54 16.01 0.10
N GLY A 377 -7.33 16.55 1.02
CA GLY A 377 -8.05 17.82 0.89
C GLY A 377 -7.26 19.00 1.43
N TYR A 378 -8.00 20.04 1.82
CA TYR A 378 -7.42 21.24 2.41
C TYR A 378 -6.97 21.01 3.85
N ASN A 379 -6.18 21.96 4.37
CA ASN A 379 -5.84 22.01 5.80
C ASN A 379 -7.12 21.86 6.65
N THR A 380 -7.12 20.89 7.55
CA THR A 380 -8.31 20.51 8.31
C THR A 380 -7.94 20.23 9.75
N GLU A 381 -8.83 20.57 10.69
CA GLU A 381 -8.76 20.12 12.07
C GLU A 381 -9.75 18.96 12.28
N LEU A 382 -9.28 17.88 12.85
CA LEU A 382 -10.13 16.73 13.22
C LEU A 382 -10.27 16.64 14.73
N SER A 383 -11.47 16.27 15.19
CA SER A 383 -11.67 15.70 16.52
C SER A 383 -11.70 14.19 16.43
N ILE A 384 -10.95 13.56 17.30
CA ILE A 384 -10.73 12.11 17.32
C ILE A 384 -11.10 11.59 18.70
N ASP A 385 -12.01 10.60 18.75
CA ASP A 385 -12.35 9.81 19.94
C ASP A 385 -11.80 8.40 19.75
N ILE A 386 -10.81 8.03 20.55
CA ILE A 386 -10.19 6.71 20.49
C ILE A 386 -10.90 5.73 21.45
N PRO A 387 -10.87 4.41 21.17
CA PRO A 387 -11.66 3.43 21.91
C PRO A 387 -11.19 3.20 23.34
N LYS A 388 -10.02 3.68 23.71
CA LYS A 388 -9.36 3.45 24.99
C LYS A 388 -8.61 4.71 25.41
N ARG A 389 -8.37 4.87 26.69
CA ARG A 389 -7.55 5.99 27.20
C ARG A 389 -6.12 5.86 26.75
N ALA A 390 -5.51 6.97 26.38
CA ALA A 390 -4.10 7.04 26.05
C ALA A 390 -3.29 7.71 27.16
N THR A 391 -2.07 7.24 27.38
CA THR A 391 -1.10 7.79 28.31
C THR A 391 -0.06 8.65 27.60
N SER A 392 0.17 8.38 26.33
CA SER A 392 1.06 9.17 25.47
C SER A 392 0.57 9.14 24.02
N MET A 393 1.03 10.12 23.25
CA MET A 393 0.82 10.18 21.81
C MET A 393 2.10 10.68 21.14
N THR A 394 2.54 9.97 20.10
CA THR A 394 3.55 10.43 19.16
C THR A 394 2.88 10.70 17.82
N ARG A 395 3.10 11.89 17.27
CA ARG A 395 2.62 12.30 15.95
C ARG A 395 3.76 12.32 14.96
N ILE A 396 3.59 11.60 13.85
CA ILE A 396 4.57 11.47 12.78
C ILE A 396 3.93 11.97 11.48
N LEU A 397 4.66 12.78 10.71
CA LEU A 397 4.15 13.49 9.54
C LEU A 397 4.99 13.20 8.30
N THR A 398 4.33 12.97 7.18
CA THR A 398 4.89 13.10 5.82
C THR A 398 3.98 13.99 4.98
N ASP A 399 4.56 15.03 4.37
CA ASP A 399 3.92 15.91 3.39
C ASP A 399 4.89 16.27 2.25
N ASN A 400 4.59 17.29 1.46
CA ASN A 400 5.48 17.72 0.38
C ASN A 400 6.75 18.46 0.85
N GLY A 401 6.84 18.85 2.13
CA GLY A 401 8.03 19.46 2.70
C GLY A 401 9.16 18.46 2.93
N ILE A 402 10.40 18.84 2.69
CA ILE A 402 11.56 17.97 2.90
C ILE A 402 11.86 17.74 4.39
N GLN A 403 11.40 18.62 5.29
CA GLN A 403 11.51 18.42 6.73
C GLN A 403 10.45 17.49 7.30
N ASN A 404 9.44 17.14 6.52
CA ASN A 404 8.34 16.26 6.91
C ASN A 404 8.40 14.96 6.09
N GLU A 405 9.41 14.13 6.40
CA GLU A 405 9.70 12.86 5.76
C GLU A 405 9.74 11.77 6.82
N PHE A 406 8.56 11.29 7.23
CA PHE A 406 8.41 10.40 8.39
C PHE A 406 8.97 11.04 9.67
N SER A 407 8.67 12.32 9.84
CA SER A 407 9.25 13.13 10.93
C SER A 407 8.34 13.16 12.14
N VAL A 408 8.92 12.93 13.33
CA VAL A 408 8.23 13.16 14.60
C VAL A 408 8.03 14.65 14.79
N VAL A 409 6.77 15.09 14.76
CA VAL A 409 6.40 16.52 14.88
C VAL A 409 5.79 16.86 16.24
N GLU A 410 5.39 15.87 17.01
CA GLU A 410 4.83 16.04 18.34
C GLU A 410 5.01 14.77 19.18
N GLU A 411 5.42 14.96 20.45
CA GLU A 411 5.41 13.93 21.48
C GLU A 411 4.74 14.53 22.72
N THR A 412 3.65 13.92 23.16
CA THR A 412 2.83 14.47 24.24
C THR A 412 2.48 13.38 25.25
N SER A 413 2.73 13.66 26.54
CA SER A 413 2.15 12.88 27.65
C SER A 413 0.71 13.30 27.84
N LEU A 414 -0.22 12.35 27.78
CA LEU A 414 -1.64 12.60 27.93
C LEU A 414 -2.09 12.35 29.38
N ASN A 415 -3.14 13.07 29.81
CA ASN A 415 -3.74 12.85 31.10
C ASN A 415 -4.58 11.57 31.11
N TYR A 416 -4.72 10.93 32.25
CA TYR A 416 -5.43 9.66 32.45
C TYR A 416 -6.86 9.60 31.89
N TYR A 417 -7.46 10.76 31.54
CA TYR A 417 -8.84 10.84 31.03
C TYR A 417 -8.92 11.10 29.51
N ASP A 418 -7.80 11.23 28.82
CA ASP A 418 -7.78 11.71 27.44
C ASP A 418 -8.10 10.58 26.46
N ARG A 419 -9.32 10.61 25.94
CA ARG A 419 -9.81 9.84 24.80
C ARG A 419 -10.08 10.74 23.60
N TYR A 420 -10.34 12.03 23.88
CA TYR A 420 -10.71 13.01 22.88
C TYR A 420 -9.56 13.98 22.69
N PHE A 421 -9.16 14.17 21.45
CA PHE A 421 -8.17 15.14 21.09
C PHE A 421 -8.49 15.76 19.74
N THR A 422 -7.91 16.93 19.47
CA THR A 422 -7.99 17.61 18.19
C THR A 422 -6.63 17.59 17.51
N ALA A 423 -6.63 17.39 16.20
CA ALA A 423 -5.42 17.36 15.40
C ALA A 423 -5.57 18.21 14.15
N TYR A 424 -4.64 19.12 13.95
CA TYR A 424 -4.50 19.85 12.71
C TYR A 424 -3.75 18.99 11.68
N LEU A 425 -4.35 18.81 10.50
CA LEU A 425 -3.80 18.05 9.40
C LEU A 425 -3.48 18.97 8.23
N PRO A 426 -2.23 19.06 7.79
CA PRO A 426 -1.87 19.77 6.56
C PRO A 426 -2.56 19.14 5.34
N GLU A 427 -2.79 19.93 4.29
CA GLU A 427 -3.22 19.41 3.00
C GLU A 427 -2.16 18.46 2.42
N MET A 428 -2.59 17.47 1.65
CA MET A 428 -1.72 16.47 1.01
C MET A 428 -0.68 15.89 1.98
N SER A 429 -1.14 15.38 3.12
CA SER A 429 -0.28 14.82 4.17
C SER A 429 -0.78 13.49 4.70
N LEU A 430 0.17 12.60 5.06
CA LEU A 430 -0.09 11.43 5.87
C LEU A 430 0.42 11.69 7.29
N THR A 431 -0.49 11.62 8.25
CA THR A 431 -0.19 11.77 9.68
C THR A 431 -0.47 10.45 10.39
N SER A 432 0.51 9.94 11.11
CA SER A 432 0.33 8.83 12.04
C SER A 432 0.28 9.34 13.46
N PHE A 433 -0.71 8.89 14.22
CA PHE A 433 -0.78 9.04 15.66
C PHE A 433 -0.52 7.67 16.30
N VAL A 434 0.53 7.58 17.08
CA VAL A 434 0.87 6.36 17.83
C VAL A 434 0.57 6.62 19.30
N PHE A 435 -0.39 5.88 19.83
CA PHE A 435 -0.83 6.00 21.23
C PHE A 435 -0.31 4.82 22.04
N ASP A 436 0.19 5.12 23.24
CA ASP A 436 0.27 4.15 24.31
C ASP A 436 -1.04 4.17 25.08
N LEU A 437 -1.68 3.01 25.21
CA LEU A 437 -3.02 2.88 25.79
C LEU A 437 -2.98 2.31 27.21
N ASP A 438 -3.95 2.72 28.02
CA ASP A 438 -4.16 2.21 29.36
C ASP A 438 -5.64 1.82 29.57
N GLY A 439 -5.89 0.74 30.33
CA GLY A 439 -7.23 0.28 30.67
C GLY A 439 -7.84 -0.73 29.68
N THR A 440 -9.11 -1.06 29.85
CA THR A 440 -9.87 -1.96 28.95
C THR A 440 -10.52 -1.18 27.82
N LEU A 441 -10.70 -1.79 26.66
CA LEU A 441 -11.47 -1.20 25.56
C LEU A 441 -12.89 -0.85 26.05
N SER A 442 -13.32 0.37 25.78
CA SER A 442 -14.68 0.83 26.05
C SER A 442 -15.57 0.76 24.81
N ASN A 443 -14.96 0.70 23.62
CA ASN A 443 -15.62 0.65 22.32
C ASN A 443 -14.62 0.08 21.29
N ASP A 444 -15.09 -0.72 20.35
CA ASP A 444 -14.28 -1.25 19.24
C ASP A 444 -14.27 -0.33 18.01
N GLN A 445 -14.65 0.92 18.18
CA GLN A 445 -14.77 1.88 17.08
C GLN A 445 -14.07 3.19 17.42
N ILE A 446 -13.38 3.75 16.41
CA ILE A 446 -12.86 5.11 16.45
C ILE A 446 -13.87 6.05 15.82
N GLU A 447 -14.22 7.10 16.54
CA GLU A 447 -15.07 8.18 16.05
C GLU A 447 -14.20 9.37 15.65
N ILE A 448 -14.34 9.81 14.41
CA ILE A 448 -13.64 10.99 13.89
C ILE A 448 -14.69 11.94 13.33
N SER A 449 -14.58 13.19 13.68
CA SER A 449 -15.39 14.26 13.12
C SER A 449 -14.51 15.40 12.63
N GLU A 450 -14.86 15.95 11.48
CA GLU A 450 -14.27 17.20 11.03
C GLU A 450 -14.78 18.31 11.94
N ASN A 451 -13.85 18.97 12.61
CA ASN A 451 -14.19 20.20 13.29
C ASN A 451 -14.25 21.31 12.23
N TYR A 452 -15.44 21.56 11.73
CA TYR A 452 -15.73 22.90 11.24
C TYR A 452 -15.84 23.82 12.47
N SER A 453 -14.74 24.03 13.17
CA SER A 453 -14.71 25.11 14.15
C SER A 453 -14.84 26.37 13.32
N SER A 454 -16.04 26.90 13.35
CA SER A 454 -16.28 28.23 12.84
C SER A 454 -15.35 29.14 13.63
N LEU A 455 -14.25 29.59 13.01
CA LEU A 455 -13.32 30.53 13.67
C LEU A 455 -14.05 31.70 14.31
N PHE A 456 -15.30 31.93 13.89
CA PHE A 456 -16.11 33.05 14.37
C PHE A 456 -17.61 32.77 14.22
N ASP A 457 -18.41 33.40 15.05
CA ASP A 457 -19.85 33.56 14.86
C ASP A 457 -20.16 34.93 14.28
N LEU A 458 -21.27 35.02 13.55
CA LEU A 458 -21.69 36.21 12.84
C LEU A 458 -23.11 36.54 13.27
N PHE A 459 -23.30 37.65 14.02
CA PHE A 459 -24.59 38.06 14.52
C PHE A 459 -24.68 39.58 14.75
N PRO A 460 -25.81 40.25 14.38
CA PRO A 460 -26.96 39.68 13.67
C PRO A 460 -26.68 39.37 12.20
N ASN A 461 -27.30 38.32 11.70
CA ASN A 461 -27.31 37.94 10.31
C ASN A 461 -28.72 37.42 9.93
N PRO A 462 -29.53 38.12 9.13
CA PRO A 462 -29.20 39.30 8.32
C PRO A 462 -28.80 40.56 9.10
N SER A 463 -27.94 41.38 8.46
CA SER A 463 -27.45 42.66 8.98
C SER A 463 -28.12 43.83 8.32
N ASP A 464 -28.51 44.84 9.12
CA ASP A 464 -29.06 46.14 8.61
C ASP A 464 -27.94 47.18 8.44
N SER A 465 -27.07 47.36 9.44
CA SER A 465 -25.98 48.34 9.40
C SER A 465 -24.65 47.82 9.88
N ASN A 466 -24.68 46.82 10.79
CA ASN A 466 -23.48 46.20 11.31
C ASN A 466 -23.76 44.75 11.71
N THR A 467 -22.69 43.95 11.81
CA THR A 467 -22.73 42.61 12.33
C THR A 467 -21.46 42.35 13.15
N ASN A 468 -21.56 41.56 14.20
CA ASN A 468 -20.44 41.23 15.07
C ASN A 468 -19.87 39.89 14.69
N LEU A 469 -18.56 39.83 14.49
CA LEU A 469 -17.77 38.61 14.38
C LEU A 469 -17.26 38.31 15.78
N LYS A 470 -17.73 37.23 16.39
CA LYS A 470 -17.22 36.75 17.68
C LYS A 470 -16.30 35.56 17.39
N PHE A 471 -15.01 35.72 17.68
CA PHE A 471 -14.01 34.68 17.47
C PHE A 471 -14.01 33.68 18.62
N GLU A 472 -13.70 32.43 18.29
CA GLU A 472 -13.66 31.35 19.28
C GLU A 472 -12.53 31.53 20.30
N LYS A 473 -11.41 32.11 19.86
CA LYS A 473 -10.21 32.39 20.70
C LYS A 473 -9.74 33.82 20.47
N ILE A 474 -9.05 34.39 21.47
CA ILE A 474 -8.31 35.63 21.27
C ILE A 474 -7.12 35.35 20.36
N GLY A 475 -6.97 36.12 19.29
CA GLY A 475 -5.91 35.90 18.30
C GLY A 475 -5.85 36.96 17.22
N ASP A 476 -4.97 36.71 16.26
CA ASP A 476 -4.80 37.56 15.09
C ASP A 476 -5.58 36.94 13.92
N TYR A 477 -6.36 37.77 13.23
CA TYR A 477 -7.25 37.32 12.16
C TYR A 477 -7.14 38.21 10.92
N ASN A 478 -7.15 37.59 9.74
CA ASN A 478 -7.41 38.28 8.49
C ASN A 478 -8.84 38.00 8.05
N ILE A 479 -9.60 39.06 7.77
CA ILE A 479 -10.99 38.99 7.32
C ILE A 479 -11.06 39.50 5.88
N ILE A 480 -11.62 38.69 4.98
CA ILE A 480 -11.89 39.08 3.60
C ILE A 480 -13.39 38.92 3.35
N ILE A 481 -14.01 39.98 2.88
CA ILE A 481 -15.43 39.97 2.50
C ILE A 481 -15.54 40.00 0.99
N LEU A 482 -16.28 39.05 0.42
CA LEU A 482 -16.48 38.86 -1.00
C LEU A 482 -17.95 39.04 -1.34
N ASP A 483 -18.24 39.64 -2.50
CA ASP A 483 -19.58 39.63 -3.07
C ASP A 483 -19.91 38.27 -3.75
N LEU A 484 -21.13 38.12 -4.28
CA LEU A 484 -21.56 36.90 -4.96
C LEU A 484 -20.71 36.52 -6.19
N ASN A 485 -19.98 37.47 -6.77
CA ASN A 485 -19.11 37.23 -7.92
C ASN A 485 -17.66 36.93 -7.50
N GLY A 486 -17.39 36.78 -6.18
CA GLY A 486 -16.05 36.56 -5.63
C GLY A 486 -15.17 37.83 -5.61
N LYS A 487 -15.72 39.00 -5.91
CA LYS A 487 -14.99 40.27 -5.87
C LYS A 487 -14.82 40.70 -4.41
N LYS A 488 -13.59 41.04 -4.02
CA LYS A 488 -13.26 41.53 -2.69
C LYS A 488 -13.91 42.91 -2.45
N ALA A 489 -14.74 42.98 -1.41
CA ALA A 489 -15.37 44.21 -0.93
C ALA A 489 -14.50 44.87 0.16
N ILE A 490 -14.01 44.11 1.13
CA ILE A 490 -13.18 44.59 2.23
C ILE A 490 -12.13 43.52 2.59
N GLU A 491 -10.98 43.98 3.08
CA GLU A 491 -9.98 43.15 3.75
C GLU A 491 -9.50 43.85 5.03
N ILE A 492 -9.47 43.14 6.15
CA ILE A 492 -9.18 43.66 7.48
C ILE A 492 -8.22 42.72 8.18
N ASN A 493 -7.14 43.25 8.75
CA ASN A 493 -6.25 42.51 9.64
C ASN A 493 -6.50 42.96 11.09
N LEU A 494 -6.68 42.01 11.97
CA LEU A 494 -6.94 42.22 13.40
C LEU A 494 -5.89 41.51 14.21
N GLU A 495 -5.45 42.16 15.30
CA GLU A 495 -4.44 41.64 16.22
C GLU A 495 -5.04 41.48 17.61
N GLN A 496 -4.87 40.29 18.19
CA GLN A 496 -5.24 39.95 19.59
C GLN A 496 -6.70 40.31 19.94
N VAL A 497 -7.64 39.98 19.04
CA VAL A 497 -9.07 40.26 19.28
C VAL A 497 -9.86 39.00 19.57
N SER A 498 -10.93 39.14 20.35
CA SER A 498 -11.96 38.11 20.59
C SER A 498 -13.26 38.41 19.85
N GLU A 499 -13.44 39.63 19.37
CA GLU A 499 -14.62 40.04 18.60
C GLU A 499 -14.29 41.24 17.72
N TYR A 500 -15.07 41.43 16.64
CA TYR A 500 -14.95 42.57 15.76
C TYR A 500 -16.35 42.99 15.25
N ASN A 501 -16.67 44.29 15.38
CA ASN A 501 -17.89 44.84 14.85
C ASN A 501 -17.68 45.31 13.41
N LEU A 502 -18.26 44.62 12.45
CA LEU A 502 -18.19 44.92 11.03
C LEU A 502 -19.29 45.90 10.65
N ASP A 503 -18.91 47.10 10.24
CA ASP A 503 -19.83 48.07 9.64
C ASP A 503 -20.19 47.62 8.22
N THR A 504 -21.47 47.32 8.00
CA THR A 504 -22.03 46.91 6.72
C THR A 504 -22.91 48.00 6.07
N SER A 505 -22.93 49.20 6.66
CA SER A 505 -23.80 50.31 6.18
C SER A 505 -23.51 50.73 4.74
N SER A 506 -22.26 50.59 4.30
CA SER A 506 -21.82 50.90 2.93
C SER A 506 -22.09 49.77 1.92
N PHE A 507 -22.50 48.60 2.38
CA PHE A 507 -22.75 47.47 1.51
C PHE A 507 -24.13 47.58 0.83
N LYS A 508 -24.19 47.18 -0.43
CA LYS A 508 -25.46 47.02 -1.11
C LYS A 508 -26.25 45.85 -0.54
N ASN A 509 -27.59 45.94 -0.56
CA ASN A 509 -28.41 44.81 -0.15
C ASN A 509 -28.08 43.58 -1.01
N GLY A 510 -27.86 42.43 -0.35
CA GLY A 510 -27.45 41.22 -1.04
C GLY A 510 -26.75 40.22 -0.14
N VAL A 511 -26.12 39.24 -0.79
CA VAL A 511 -25.37 38.18 -0.13
C VAL A 511 -23.88 38.42 -0.29
N TYR A 512 -23.17 38.29 0.80
CA TYR A 512 -21.71 38.36 0.88
C TYR A 512 -21.16 37.09 1.57
N PHE A 513 -19.88 36.81 1.35
CA PHE A 513 -19.14 35.75 2.05
C PHE A 513 -18.07 36.41 2.91
N VAL A 514 -18.14 36.16 4.21
CA VAL A 514 -17.14 36.59 5.20
C VAL A 514 -16.17 35.44 5.40
N LYS A 515 -14.95 35.60 4.88
CA LYS A 515 -13.86 34.63 5.00
C LYS A 515 -12.90 35.16 6.06
N VAL A 516 -12.66 34.32 7.09
CA VAL A 516 -11.74 34.63 8.19
C VAL A 516 -10.62 33.60 8.20
N SER A 517 -9.38 34.05 8.28
CA SER A 517 -8.22 33.19 8.50
C SER A 517 -7.45 33.64 9.74
N ASN A 518 -6.85 32.68 10.45
CA ASN A 518 -5.98 32.93 11.60
C ASN A 518 -4.49 32.75 11.24
N GLN A 519 -3.59 32.96 12.19
CA GLN A 519 -2.13 32.80 12.01
C GLN A 519 -1.71 31.39 11.60
N ASN A 520 -2.51 30.35 11.89
CA ASN A 520 -2.25 28.96 11.52
C ASN A 520 -2.82 28.61 10.13
N ASN A 521 -3.22 29.61 9.33
CA ASN A 521 -3.88 29.45 8.03
C ASN A 521 -5.20 28.67 8.07
N LEU A 522 -5.83 28.50 9.25
CA LEU A 522 -7.21 28.00 9.33
C LEU A 522 -8.13 29.04 8.73
N VAL A 523 -9.05 28.56 7.88
CA VAL A 523 -9.99 29.41 7.16
C VAL A 523 -11.41 28.98 7.48
N SER A 524 -12.24 29.93 7.90
CA SER A 524 -13.68 29.74 8.06
C SER A 524 -14.44 30.75 7.19
N THR A 525 -15.52 30.32 6.55
CA THR A 525 -16.34 31.20 5.71
C THR A 525 -17.80 31.11 6.10
N LYS A 526 -18.41 32.26 6.37
CA LYS A 526 -19.85 32.37 6.65
C LYS A 526 -20.55 33.27 5.66
N LYS A 527 -21.80 32.96 5.37
CA LYS A 527 -22.68 33.77 4.55
C LYS A 527 -23.20 34.95 5.37
N LEU A 528 -23.06 36.16 4.88
CA LEU A 528 -23.64 37.38 5.40
C LEU A 528 -24.77 37.86 4.46
N ILE A 529 -25.95 38.12 5.01
CA ILE A 529 -27.07 38.70 4.29
C ILE A 529 -27.20 40.15 4.72
N LYS A 530 -27.01 41.08 3.79
CA LYS A 530 -27.26 42.53 3.99
C LYS A 530 -28.69 42.86 3.53
N LYS A 531 -29.45 43.47 4.41
CA LYS A 531 -30.78 44.03 4.15
C LYS A 531 -30.73 45.47 3.78
#